data_f173e97d49e766b33b07d3f41fabb0f1
#
_entry.id   f173e97d49e766b33b07d3f41fabb0f1
#
_cell.length_a   1.000
_cell.length_b   1.000
_cell.length_c   1.000
_cell.angle_alpha   90.00
_cell.angle_beta   90.00
_cell.angle_gamma   90.00
#
_symmetry.space_group_name_H-M   'P 1'
#
loop_
_entity.id
_entity.type
_entity.pdbx_description
1 polymer ?
#
loop_
_entity_poly.entity_id
_entity_poly.type
_entity_poly.pdbx_seq_one_letter_code
_entity_poly.pdbx_strand_id
1 'polypeptide(L)'
;MNKPNIQTTKQVVPMLYGYSTPEVVRHNGWTKIGYTEQDVETRINQQTHTADIKWQLEWKGNATFDDGSGETFIDKDFHAYLRKSGIEQEKGKNNEWFHVDGATSKQMFRDFREDHGILKTTDTVIPYKLREEQQSAVTMTVDYQATHKNGEFLWNAKPRFGKTLSVYDFAQKTGAEKVLIVTNRPAIANSWFSAVSYTHLTLPTNSRV
;
A
#
# COMPACT_ATOMS: atom_id res chain seq x y z
N MET A 1 25.65 17.23 43.31
CA MET A 1 25.42 17.35 41.88
C MET A 1 24.49 16.22 41.44
N ASN A 2 23.20 16.50 41.19
CA ASN A 2 22.25 15.53 40.68
C ASN A 2 22.57 15.24 39.21
N LYS A 3 22.92 13.99 38.90
CA LYS A 3 23.05 13.54 37.51
C LYS A 3 21.66 13.55 36.87
N PRO A 4 21.49 14.15 35.68
CA PRO A 4 20.23 14.10 34.98
C PRO A 4 19.90 12.63 34.65
N ASN A 5 18.72 12.19 35.05
CA ASN A 5 18.20 10.86 34.71
C ASN A 5 17.70 10.93 33.25
N ILE A 6 18.59 10.61 32.30
CA ILE A 6 18.21 10.49 30.89
C ILE A 6 17.46 9.18 30.74
N GLN A 7 16.14 9.26 30.75
CA GLN A 7 15.31 8.14 30.31
C GLN A 7 15.51 7.97 28.79
N THR A 8 16.31 6.98 28.41
CA THR A 8 16.35 6.51 27.03
C THR A 8 15.00 5.88 26.72
N THR A 9 14.16 6.56 25.98
CA THR A 9 12.96 5.97 25.38
C THR A 9 13.42 4.81 24.51
N LYS A 10 13.05 3.59 24.88
CA LYS A 10 13.29 2.41 24.07
C LYS A 10 12.62 2.64 22.72
N GLN A 11 13.40 2.66 21.65
CA GLN A 11 12.85 2.85 20.31
C GLN A 11 11.95 1.66 20.01
N VAL A 12 10.64 1.90 19.96
CA VAL A 12 9.64 0.88 19.65
C VAL A 12 9.62 0.72 18.13
N VAL A 13 9.94 -0.50 17.67
CA VAL A 13 9.84 -0.84 16.25
C VAL A 13 8.49 -1.54 16.05
N PRO A 14 7.55 -0.92 15.31
CA PRO A 14 6.27 -1.54 15.05
C PRO A 14 6.44 -2.79 14.17
N MET A 15 5.70 -3.85 14.50
CA MET A 15 5.80 -5.15 13.85
C MET A 15 4.43 -5.63 13.37
N LEU A 16 4.36 -6.17 12.16
CA LEU A 16 3.31 -7.08 11.75
C LEU A 16 3.76 -8.54 11.97
N TYR A 17 2.78 -9.39 12.23
CA TYR A 17 3.02 -10.81 12.42
C TYR A 17 1.83 -11.64 11.92
N GLY A 18 2.13 -12.86 11.49
CA GLY A 18 1.14 -13.87 11.17
C GLY A 18 1.36 -15.12 12.00
N TYR A 19 0.28 -15.69 12.54
CA TYR A 19 0.34 -16.96 13.26
C TYR A 19 -0.86 -17.85 12.93
N SER A 20 -0.69 -19.15 13.10
CA SER A 20 -1.74 -20.16 12.97
C SER A 20 -2.06 -20.80 14.32
N THR A 21 -3.21 -21.47 14.38
CA THR A 21 -3.65 -22.24 15.55
C THR A 21 -3.95 -23.69 15.13
N PRO A 22 -2.91 -24.56 15.04
CA PRO A 22 -3.05 -25.90 14.45
C PRO A 22 -4.08 -26.80 15.11
N GLU A 23 -4.38 -26.58 16.40
CA GLU A 23 -5.38 -27.37 17.15
C GLU A 23 -6.83 -26.92 16.89
N VAL A 24 -7.03 -25.77 16.24
CA VAL A 24 -8.36 -25.22 15.98
C VAL A 24 -8.79 -25.56 14.55
N VAL A 25 -9.54 -26.66 14.41
CA VAL A 25 -9.95 -27.22 13.10
C VAL A 25 -10.57 -26.19 12.15
N ARG A 26 -11.38 -25.25 12.66
CA ARG A 26 -12.02 -24.20 11.85
C ARG A 26 -11.01 -23.21 11.24
N HIS A 27 -9.80 -23.13 11.80
CA HIS A 27 -8.73 -22.27 11.32
C HIS A 27 -7.67 -23.04 10.51
N ASN A 28 -7.97 -24.26 10.09
CA ASN A 28 -7.07 -25.00 9.20
C ASN A 28 -6.95 -24.28 7.85
N GLY A 29 -5.73 -23.94 7.46
CA GLY A 29 -5.45 -23.11 6.27
C GLY A 29 -5.66 -21.59 6.47
N TRP A 30 -5.88 -21.15 7.69
CA TRP A 30 -6.05 -19.74 8.05
C TRP A 30 -4.84 -19.21 8.80
N THR A 31 -4.47 -17.98 8.51
CA THR A 31 -3.45 -17.23 9.26
C THR A 31 -4.09 -16.01 9.91
N LYS A 32 -3.85 -15.82 11.19
CA LYS A 32 -4.19 -14.58 11.87
C LYS A 32 -3.08 -13.57 11.70
N ILE A 33 -3.45 -12.36 11.30
CA ILE A 33 -2.49 -11.29 11.00
C ILE A 33 -2.76 -10.10 11.89
N GLY A 34 -1.78 -9.73 12.70
CA GLY A 34 -1.89 -8.66 13.68
C GLY A 34 -0.70 -7.70 13.69
N TYR A 35 -0.88 -6.61 14.42
CA TYR A 35 0.10 -5.55 14.63
C TYR A 35 0.47 -5.43 16.10
N THR A 36 1.72 -5.08 16.38
CA THR A 36 2.18 -4.83 17.74
C THR A 36 3.35 -3.84 17.77
N GLU A 37 3.43 -3.08 18.84
CA GLU A 37 4.58 -2.24 19.22
C GLU A 37 5.39 -2.86 20.37
N GLN A 38 5.05 -4.06 20.78
CA GLN A 38 5.76 -4.85 21.78
C GLN A 38 6.29 -6.14 21.16
N ASP A 39 6.92 -6.99 21.97
CA ASP A 39 7.36 -8.31 21.51
C ASP A 39 6.20 -9.14 20.97
N VAL A 40 6.39 -9.72 19.77
CA VAL A 40 5.35 -10.44 19.02
C VAL A 40 4.84 -11.65 19.78
N GLU A 41 5.74 -12.45 20.37
CA GLU A 41 5.37 -13.67 21.10
C GLU A 41 4.59 -13.34 22.38
N THR A 42 5.01 -12.29 23.07
CA THR A 42 4.28 -11.75 24.22
C THR A 42 2.86 -11.32 23.81
N ARG A 43 2.72 -10.63 22.67
CA ARG A 43 1.42 -10.19 22.17
C ARG A 43 0.51 -11.35 21.81
N ILE A 44 1.02 -12.38 21.13
CA ILE A 44 0.24 -13.57 20.76
C ILE A 44 -0.20 -14.33 22.02
N ASN A 45 0.71 -14.51 22.98
CA ASN A 45 0.38 -15.16 24.26
C ASN A 45 -0.74 -14.42 25.00
N GLN A 46 -0.73 -13.10 25.04
CA GLN A 46 -1.83 -12.31 25.64
C GLN A 46 -3.18 -12.56 24.96
N GLN A 47 -3.19 -12.79 23.65
CA GLN A 47 -4.41 -13.04 22.89
C GLN A 47 -4.93 -14.48 23.04
N THR A 48 -4.04 -15.46 23.22
CA THR A 48 -4.38 -16.88 23.22
C THR A 48 -4.48 -17.49 24.63
N HIS A 49 -3.87 -16.85 25.63
CA HIS A 49 -3.76 -17.34 27.01
C HIS A 49 -5.13 -17.70 27.62
N THR A 50 -6.18 -16.92 27.38
CA THR A 50 -7.49 -17.16 28.00
C THR A 50 -8.15 -18.43 27.49
N ALA A 51 -7.79 -18.91 26.31
CA ALA A 51 -8.39 -20.09 25.69
C ALA A 51 -7.44 -21.29 25.65
N ASP A 52 -6.24 -21.18 26.25
CA ASP A 52 -5.19 -22.21 26.25
C ASP A 52 -4.95 -22.85 24.85
N ILE A 53 -4.98 -22.00 23.82
CA ILE A 53 -4.82 -22.42 22.43
C ILE A 53 -3.34 -22.38 22.07
N LYS A 54 -2.81 -23.50 21.56
CA LYS A 54 -1.46 -23.54 20.98
C LYS A 54 -1.45 -22.81 19.65
N TRP A 55 -0.44 -21.98 19.47
CA TRP A 55 -0.22 -21.21 18.26
C TRP A 55 1.19 -21.50 17.69
N GLN A 56 1.31 -21.25 16.39
CA GLN A 56 2.57 -21.34 15.68
C GLN A 56 2.82 -20.02 14.98
N LEU A 57 3.98 -19.39 15.25
CA LEU A 57 4.40 -18.20 14.53
C LEU A 57 4.80 -18.57 13.11
N GLU A 58 4.10 -18.03 12.12
CA GLU A 58 4.39 -18.25 10.72
C GLU A 58 5.43 -17.25 10.20
N TRP A 59 5.26 -15.99 10.59
CA TRP A 59 6.19 -14.92 10.23
C TRP A 59 6.02 -13.70 11.12
N LYS A 60 7.06 -12.87 11.16
CA LYS A 60 7.04 -11.51 11.70
C LYS A 60 7.95 -10.60 10.88
N GLY A 61 7.67 -9.30 10.85
CA GLY A 61 8.50 -8.31 10.16
C GLY A 61 8.15 -6.89 10.56
N ASN A 62 9.06 -5.96 10.29
CA ASN A 62 8.87 -4.55 10.58
C ASN A 62 7.68 -3.99 9.79
N ALA A 63 6.85 -3.20 10.45
CA ALA A 63 5.73 -2.51 9.83
C ALA A 63 6.19 -1.20 9.15
N THR A 64 7.20 -1.33 8.27
CA THR A 64 7.82 -0.22 7.53
C THR A 64 8.02 -0.67 6.09
N PHE A 65 7.78 0.22 5.13
CA PHE A 65 8.03 -0.08 3.71
C PHE A 65 9.52 -0.18 3.41
N ASP A 66 9.88 -0.97 2.39
CA ASP A 66 11.27 -1.27 2.02
C ASP A 66 11.88 -0.26 1.04
N ASP A 67 11.22 0.86 0.80
CA ASP A 67 11.64 1.92 -0.13
C ASP A 67 12.64 2.92 0.48
N GLY A 68 13.01 2.73 1.74
CA GLY A 68 13.93 3.63 2.46
C GLY A 68 13.29 4.93 2.95
N SER A 69 11.99 5.14 2.76
CA SER A 69 11.26 6.32 3.25
C SER A 69 11.14 6.36 4.78
N GLY A 70 11.19 5.18 5.42
CA GLY A 70 10.86 5.02 6.84
C GLY A 70 9.37 5.13 7.13
N GLU A 71 8.50 5.18 6.10
CA GLU A 71 7.06 5.22 6.27
C GLU A 71 6.57 3.90 6.88
N THR A 72 5.74 4.02 7.92
CA THR A 72 5.16 2.88 8.64
C THR A 72 3.71 2.67 8.24
N PHE A 73 3.24 1.44 8.39
CA PHE A 73 1.86 1.03 8.14
C PHE A 73 1.33 0.19 9.31
N ILE A 74 0.04 -0.03 9.35
CA ILE A 74 -0.62 -0.86 10.36
C ILE A 74 -1.25 -2.11 9.73
N ASP A 75 -1.75 -3.03 10.57
CA ASP A 75 -2.44 -4.24 10.12
C ASP A 75 -3.59 -3.97 9.15
N LYS A 76 -4.35 -2.90 9.35
CA LYS A 76 -5.50 -2.53 8.49
C LYS A 76 -5.10 -2.28 7.04
N ASP A 77 -3.90 -1.74 6.80
CA ASP A 77 -3.38 -1.47 5.46
C ASP A 77 -3.07 -2.79 4.75
N PHE A 78 -2.40 -3.71 5.44
CA PHE A 78 -2.12 -5.04 4.90
C PHE A 78 -3.40 -5.89 4.78
N HIS A 79 -4.34 -5.80 5.71
CA HIS A 79 -5.65 -6.45 5.59
C HIS A 79 -6.42 -5.96 4.35
N ALA A 80 -6.34 -4.66 4.04
CA ALA A 80 -6.95 -4.10 2.84
C ALA A 80 -6.29 -4.65 1.56
N TYR A 81 -4.96 -4.81 1.57
CA TYR A 81 -4.20 -5.43 0.49
C TYR A 81 -4.62 -6.88 0.25
N LEU A 82 -4.73 -7.71 1.31
CA LEU A 82 -5.15 -9.10 1.22
C LEU A 82 -6.58 -9.23 0.64
N ARG A 83 -7.51 -8.40 1.11
CA ARG A 83 -8.87 -8.38 0.55
C ARG A 83 -8.89 -8.03 -0.93
N LYS A 84 -8.12 -7.03 -1.34
CA LYS A 84 -7.98 -6.65 -2.76
C LYS A 84 -7.33 -7.76 -3.59
N SER A 85 -6.47 -8.57 -2.99
CA SER A 85 -5.87 -9.75 -3.62
C SER A 85 -6.84 -10.94 -3.71
N GLY A 86 -8.09 -10.79 -3.27
CA GLY A 86 -9.09 -11.85 -3.31
C GLY A 86 -8.98 -12.88 -2.17
N ILE A 87 -8.16 -12.62 -1.14
CA ILE A 87 -8.04 -13.49 0.04
C ILE A 87 -9.28 -13.34 0.91
N GLU A 88 -9.93 -14.46 1.22
CA GLU A 88 -11.09 -14.49 2.08
C GLU A 88 -10.74 -14.12 3.51
N GLN A 89 -11.54 -13.25 4.11
CA GLN A 89 -11.42 -12.84 5.50
C GLN A 89 -12.57 -13.42 6.32
N GLU A 90 -12.29 -13.91 7.53
CA GLU A 90 -13.31 -14.45 8.42
C GLU A 90 -14.37 -13.39 8.74
N LYS A 91 -15.65 -13.78 8.64
CA LYS A 91 -16.78 -12.89 8.95
C LYS A 91 -16.96 -12.80 10.47
N GLY A 92 -17.10 -11.58 11.01
CA GLY A 92 -17.37 -11.36 12.41
C GLY A 92 -16.62 -10.18 13.03
N LYS A 93 -16.69 -10.05 14.39
CA LYS A 93 -16.09 -8.93 15.12
C LYS A 93 -14.55 -8.93 15.13
N ASN A 94 -13.91 -10.06 14.89
CA ASN A 94 -12.45 -10.22 14.88
C ASN A 94 -11.95 -10.50 13.47
N ASN A 95 -11.90 -9.47 12.66
CA ASN A 95 -11.52 -9.54 11.25
C ASN A 95 -10.01 -9.67 11.00
N GLU A 96 -9.29 -10.46 11.80
CA GLU A 96 -7.84 -10.62 11.69
C GLU A 96 -7.42 -11.97 11.10
N TRP A 97 -8.38 -12.87 10.82
CA TRP A 97 -8.15 -14.17 10.20
C TRP A 97 -8.37 -14.14 8.70
N PHE A 98 -7.41 -14.66 7.95
CA PHE A 98 -7.43 -14.73 6.50
C PHE A 98 -7.20 -16.15 6.02
N HIS A 99 -7.98 -16.60 5.04
CA HIS A 99 -7.86 -17.94 4.46
C HIS A 99 -6.65 -18.01 3.52
N VAL A 100 -5.49 -18.07 4.10
CA VAL A 100 -4.19 -18.12 3.45
C VAL A 100 -3.20 -18.82 4.38
N ASP A 101 -2.35 -19.69 3.84
CA ASP A 101 -1.30 -20.34 4.62
C ASP A 101 -0.18 -19.38 5.01
N GLY A 102 0.62 -19.77 6.02
CA GLY A 102 1.68 -18.94 6.57
C GLY A 102 2.76 -18.55 5.54
N ALA A 103 3.14 -19.46 4.65
CA ALA A 103 4.17 -19.20 3.65
C ALA A 103 3.70 -18.21 2.59
N THR A 104 2.49 -18.41 2.07
CA THR A 104 1.86 -17.49 1.10
C THR A 104 1.63 -16.12 1.71
N SER A 105 1.09 -16.04 2.93
CA SER A 105 0.87 -14.75 3.62
C SER A 105 2.17 -14.01 3.89
N LYS A 106 3.27 -14.72 4.20
CA LYS A 106 4.60 -14.15 4.35
C LYS A 106 5.13 -13.55 3.05
N GLN A 107 4.92 -14.25 1.92
CA GLN A 107 5.32 -13.72 0.61
C GLN A 107 4.51 -12.47 0.26
N MET A 108 3.20 -12.52 0.44
CA MET A 108 2.32 -11.36 0.23
C MET A 108 2.71 -10.16 1.10
N PHE A 109 3.18 -10.41 2.34
CA PHE A 109 3.68 -9.35 3.21
C PHE A 109 4.98 -8.72 2.68
N ARG A 110 5.88 -9.51 2.09
CA ARG A 110 7.09 -8.98 1.42
C ARG A 110 6.71 -8.12 0.23
N ASP A 111 5.86 -8.64 -0.65
CA ASP A 111 5.38 -7.93 -1.84
C ASP A 111 4.69 -6.61 -1.45
N PHE A 112 3.87 -6.64 -0.38
CA PHE A 112 3.23 -5.46 0.17
C PHE A 112 4.23 -4.39 0.62
N ARG A 113 5.33 -4.80 1.27
CA ARG A 113 6.38 -3.88 1.74
C ARG A 113 7.21 -3.32 0.58
N GLU A 114 7.58 -4.16 -0.37
CA GLU A 114 8.37 -3.79 -1.54
C GLU A 114 7.59 -2.89 -2.50
N ASP A 115 6.32 -3.19 -2.70
CA ASP A 115 5.44 -2.51 -3.65
C ASP A 115 4.57 -1.42 -3.02
N HIS A 116 4.88 -0.99 -1.80
CA HIS A 116 4.17 0.07 -1.08
C HIS A 116 2.66 -0.17 -0.99
N GLY A 117 2.26 -1.42 -0.78
CA GLY A 117 0.86 -1.84 -0.73
C GLY A 117 0.12 -1.83 -2.07
N ILE A 118 0.84 -1.67 -3.17
CA ILE A 118 0.29 -1.72 -4.52
C ILE A 118 0.27 -3.17 -5.00
N LEU A 119 -0.91 -3.66 -5.38
CA LEU A 119 -1.00 -4.97 -6.02
C LEU A 119 -0.39 -4.91 -7.42
N LYS A 120 0.64 -5.71 -7.67
CA LYS A 120 1.04 -6.04 -9.04
C LYS A 120 -0.02 -6.98 -9.61
N THR A 121 -1.06 -6.43 -10.19
CA THR A 121 -2.01 -7.25 -10.94
C THR A 121 -1.29 -7.77 -12.19
N THR A 122 -1.10 -9.09 -12.25
CA THR A 122 -0.78 -9.76 -13.51
C THR A 122 -1.94 -9.48 -14.47
N ASP A 123 -1.68 -8.58 -15.38
CA ASP A 123 -2.33 -8.39 -16.69
C ASP A 123 -3.84 -8.64 -16.85
N THR A 124 -4.67 -8.08 -15.99
CA THR A 124 -6.00 -7.70 -16.44
C THR A 124 -6.04 -6.17 -16.55
N VAL A 125 -5.56 -5.69 -17.68
CA VAL A 125 -5.71 -4.29 -18.09
C VAL A 125 -7.21 -4.00 -18.11
N ILE A 126 -7.73 -3.37 -17.05
CA ILE A 126 -9.06 -2.75 -17.16
C ILE A 126 -8.82 -1.46 -17.97
N PRO A 127 -9.20 -1.41 -19.24
CA PRO A 127 -8.99 -0.21 -20.05
C PRO A 127 -9.82 0.90 -19.44
N TYR A 128 -9.15 1.88 -18.84
CA TYR A 128 -9.85 3.08 -18.42
C TYR A 128 -10.24 3.90 -19.65
N LYS A 129 -11.45 4.42 -19.64
CA LYS A 129 -11.92 5.32 -20.68
C LYS A 129 -12.07 6.72 -20.10
N LEU A 130 -11.32 7.67 -20.65
CA LEU A 130 -11.48 9.06 -20.28
C LEU A 130 -12.88 9.54 -20.70
N ARG A 131 -13.50 10.40 -19.90
CA ARG A 131 -14.70 11.14 -20.27
C ARG A 131 -14.38 12.15 -21.38
N GLU A 132 -15.36 12.60 -22.12
CA GLU A 132 -15.16 13.51 -23.26
C GLU A 132 -14.39 14.77 -22.87
N GLU A 133 -14.75 15.39 -21.75
CA GLU A 133 -14.07 16.60 -21.26
C GLU A 133 -12.60 16.34 -20.85
N GLN A 134 -12.28 15.15 -20.33
CA GLN A 134 -10.91 14.76 -20.02
C GLN A 134 -10.12 14.51 -21.29
N GLN A 135 -10.71 13.79 -22.24
CA GLN A 135 -10.08 13.50 -23.53
C GLN A 135 -9.80 14.78 -24.32
N SER A 136 -10.75 15.71 -24.33
CA SER A 136 -10.59 17.02 -24.96
C SER A 136 -9.44 17.81 -24.35
N ALA A 137 -9.36 17.89 -23.01
CA ALA A 137 -8.27 18.57 -22.32
C ALA A 137 -6.90 17.95 -22.62
N VAL A 138 -6.80 16.62 -22.64
CA VAL A 138 -5.56 15.93 -23.00
C VAL A 138 -5.17 16.19 -24.43
N THR A 139 -6.10 16.07 -25.39
CA THR A 139 -5.82 16.31 -26.81
C THR A 139 -5.32 17.73 -27.04
N MET A 140 -6.00 18.73 -26.49
CA MET A 140 -5.55 20.13 -26.60
C MET A 140 -4.13 20.33 -26.04
N THR A 141 -3.78 19.64 -24.94
CA THR A 141 -2.44 19.77 -24.35
C THR A 141 -1.38 19.07 -25.19
N VAL A 142 -1.69 17.92 -25.77
CA VAL A 142 -0.80 17.19 -26.71
C VAL A 142 -0.52 18.05 -27.94
N ASP A 143 -1.55 18.62 -28.55
CA ASP A 143 -1.44 19.47 -29.75
C ASP A 143 -0.62 20.74 -29.44
N TYR A 144 -0.84 21.34 -28.26
CA TYR A 144 -0.03 22.46 -27.80
C TYR A 144 1.43 22.12 -27.67
N GLN A 145 1.75 20.97 -27.00
CA GLN A 145 3.12 20.54 -26.78
C GLN A 145 3.83 20.20 -28.10
N ALA A 146 3.14 19.67 -29.08
CA ALA A 146 3.70 19.37 -30.41
C ALA A 146 4.27 20.64 -31.11
N THR A 147 3.72 21.81 -30.81
CA THR A 147 4.13 23.10 -31.37
C THR A 147 5.03 23.93 -30.42
N HIS A 148 5.06 23.62 -29.14
CA HIS A 148 5.76 24.39 -28.11
C HIS A 148 6.69 23.51 -27.27
N LYS A 149 7.96 23.42 -27.62
CA LYS A 149 8.95 22.49 -26.99
C LYS A 149 9.14 22.66 -25.48
N ASN A 150 8.88 23.77 -24.89
CA ASN A 150 8.97 24.02 -23.44
C ASN A 150 7.76 24.82 -22.97
N GLY A 151 6.60 24.47 -23.53
CA GLY A 151 5.37 25.19 -23.26
C GLY A 151 4.82 24.90 -21.87
N GLU A 152 4.16 25.90 -21.31
CA GLU A 152 3.39 25.80 -20.08
C GLU A 152 1.91 25.72 -20.44
N PHE A 153 1.18 24.76 -19.87
CA PHE A 153 -0.26 24.58 -20.09
C PHE A 153 -1.00 24.49 -18.78
N LEU A 154 -2.02 25.31 -18.57
CA LEU A 154 -2.82 25.33 -17.34
C LEU A 154 -4.19 24.66 -17.56
N TRP A 155 -4.46 23.60 -16.80
CA TRP A 155 -5.80 23.04 -16.71
C TRP A 155 -6.61 23.68 -15.57
N ASN A 156 -7.59 24.50 -15.89
CA ASN A 156 -8.56 24.99 -14.91
C ASN A 156 -9.64 23.92 -14.67
N ALA A 157 -9.29 22.86 -13.96
CA ALA A 157 -10.14 21.68 -13.77
C ALA A 157 -10.84 21.70 -12.42
N LYS A 158 -12.16 21.55 -12.40
CA LYS A 158 -12.99 21.49 -11.20
C LYS A 158 -12.63 20.27 -10.31
N PRO A 159 -13.01 20.27 -9.02
CA PRO A 159 -12.96 19.07 -8.20
C PRO A 159 -13.69 17.90 -8.89
N ARG A 160 -13.19 16.67 -8.72
CA ARG A 160 -13.72 15.44 -9.37
C ARG A 160 -13.61 15.38 -10.90
N PHE A 161 -12.91 16.29 -11.53
CA PHE A 161 -12.60 16.21 -12.96
C PHE A 161 -11.86 14.92 -13.34
N GLY A 162 -11.04 14.36 -12.43
CA GLY A 162 -10.19 13.21 -12.70
C GLY A 162 -8.81 13.60 -13.24
N LYS A 163 -8.27 14.71 -12.73
CA LYS A 163 -6.97 15.28 -13.13
C LYS A 163 -5.85 14.25 -13.20
N THR A 164 -5.79 13.36 -12.22
CA THR A 164 -4.75 12.32 -12.12
C THR A 164 -4.72 11.42 -13.36
N LEU A 165 -5.86 10.83 -13.73
CA LEU A 165 -5.96 9.98 -14.93
C LEU A 165 -5.65 10.76 -16.21
N SER A 166 -6.11 12.01 -16.30
CA SER A 166 -5.85 12.86 -17.48
C SER A 166 -4.37 13.20 -17.62
N VAL A 167 -3.64 13.44 -16.51
CA VAL A 167 -2.19 13.68 -16.54
C VAL A 167 -1.43 12.44 -16.97
N TYR A 168 -1.82 11.26 -16.51
CA TYR A 168 -1.17 10.02 -16.91
C TYR A 168 -1.45 9.69 -18.39
N ASP A 169 -2.68 9.87 -18.86
CA ASP A 169 -3.02 9.70 -20.28
C ASP A 169 -2.22 10.66 -21.18
N PHE A 170 -2.05 11.90 -20.73
CA PHE A 170 -1.20 12.89 -21.40
C PHE A 170 0.26 12.42 -21.45
N ALA A 171 0.82 11.99 -20.31
CA ALA A 171 2.19 11.51 -20.22
C ALA A 171 2.42 10.29 -21.13
N GLN A 172 1.48 9.37 -21.18
CA GLN A 172 1.53 8.20 -22.06
C GLN A 172 1.50 8.60 -23.55
N LYS A 173 0.57 9.49 -23.93
CA LYS A 173 0.44 9.95 -25.32
C LYS A 173 1.64 10.74 -25.81
N THR A 174 2.33 11.40 -24.92
CA THR A 174 3.56 12.16 -25.24
C THR A 174 4.83 11.36 -25.12
N GLY A 175 4.76 10.08 -24.72
CA GLY A 175 5.93 9.23 -24.51
C GLY A 175 6.87 9.74 -23.42
N ALA A 176 6.34 10.39 -22.37
CA ALA A 176 7.13 10.96 -21.30
C ALA A 176 7.80 9.84 -20.47
N GLU A 177 9.12 9.80 -20.48
CA GLU A 177 9.90 8.83 -19.70
C GLU A 177 9.95 9.17 -18.19
N LYS A 178 9.79 10.45 -17.85
CA LYS A 178 9.85 10.95 -16.48
C LYS A 178 8.76 12.00 -16.25
N VAL A 179 8.01 11.85 -15.17
CA VAL A 179 6.98 12.80 -14.75
C VAL A 179 7.25 13.26 -13.33
N LEU A 180 7.42 14.56 -13.13
CA LEU A 180 7.52 15.17 -11.80
C LEU A 180 6.16 15.73 -11.38
N ILE A 181 5.64 15.23 -10.28
CA ILE A 181 4.39 15.70 -9.69
C ILE A 181 4.70 16.46 -8.41
N VAL A 182 4.34 17.74 -8.37
CA VAL A 182 4.49 18.60 -7.19
C VAL A 182 3.11 18.89 -6.62
N THR A 183 2.91 18.59 -5.33
CA THR A 183 1.66 18.84 -4.62
C THR A 183 1.93 19.45 -3.24
N ASN A 184 1.03 20.30 -2.79
CA ASN A 184 1.07 20.89 -1.44
C ASN A 184 0.31 20.02 -0.41
N ARG A 185 -0.20 18.85 -0.79
CA ARG A 185 -0.98 17.95 0.07
C ARG A 185 -0.33 16.56 0.09
N PRO A 186 0.51 16.23 1.08
CA PRO A 186 1.16 14.92 1.17
C PRO A 186 0.18 13.73 1.14
N ALA A 187 -1.00 13.89 1.77
CA ALA A 187 -2.04 12.86 1.79
C ALA A 187 -2.58 12.43 0.41
N ILE A 188 -2.28 13.19 -0.66
CA ILE A 188 -2.71 12.87 -2.02
C ILE A 188 -1.67 11.99 -2.74
N ALA A 189 -0.44 11.86 -2.23
CA ALA A 189 0.61 11.06 -2.86
C ALA A 189 0.12 9.64 -3.15
N ASN A 190 -0.49 8.97 -2.18
CA ASN A 190 -1.02 7.62 -2.34
C ASN A 190 -2.10 7.51 -3.45
N SER A 191 -2.89 8.56 -3.69
CA SER A 191 -3.88 8.55 -4.77
C SER A 191 -3.24 8.65 -6.16
N TRP A 192 -2.09 9.31 -6.28
CA TRP A 192 -1.31 9.35 -7.51
C TRP A 192 -0.66 7.99 -7.79
N PHE A 193 -0.08 7.35 -6.79
CA PHE A 193 0.47 5.99 -6.91
C PHE A 193 -0.61 4.97 -7.31
N SER A 194 -1.75 4.97 -6.63
CA SER A 194 -2.85 4.06 -6.97
C SER A 194 -3.34 4.27 -8.41
N ALA A 195 -3.31 5.49 -8.93
CA ALA A 195 -3.73 5.77 -10.30
C ALA A 195 -2.71 5.24 -11.34
N VAL A 196 -1.42 5.14 -11.02
CA VAL A 196 -0.39 4.55 -11.92
C VAL A 196 -0.72 3.10 -12.22
N SER A 197 -1.14 2.31 -11.22
CA SER A 197 -1.50 0.90 -11.41
C SER A 197 -2.69 0.70 -12.35
N TYR A 198 -3.56 1.70 -12.50
CA TYR A 198 -4.67 1.65 -13.49
C TYR A 198 -4.23 2.03 -14.91
N THR A 199 -3.13 2.74 -15.07
CA THR A 199 -2.71 3.29 -16.37
C THR A 199 -1.57 2.55 -17.04
N HIS A 200 -1.01 1.51 -16.39
CA HIS A 200 0.18 0.75 -16.84
C HIS A 200 1.41 1.61 -17.21
N LEU A 201 1.50 2.80 -16.65
CA LEU A 201 2.70 3.60 -16.74
C LEU A 201 3.73 2.99 -15.78
N THR A 202 4.68 2.23 -16.30
CA THR A 202 5.88 1.84 -15.57
C THR A 202 6.79 3.06 -15.44
N LEU A 203 6.42 3.98 -14.57
CA LEU A 203 7.31 5.07 -14.19
C LEU A 203 8.21 4.57 -13.07
N PRO A 204 9.55 4.66 -13.19
CA PRO A 204 10.43 4.39 -12.08
C PRO A 204 10.12 5.40 -10.97
N THR A 205 9.50 4.93 -9.90
CA THR A 205 9.10 5.74 -8.76
C THR A 205 10.31 5.95 -7.85
N ASN A 206 10.98 7.06 -7.99
CA ASN A 206 11.90 7.58 -6.98
C ASN A 206 11.18 8.71 -6.23
N SER A 207 10.50 8.37 -5.12
CA SER A 207 10.05 9.39 -4.18
C SER A 207 11.25 9.82 -3.34
N ARG A 208 11.83 10.96 -3.65
CA ARG A 208 12.67 11.72 -2.72
C ARG A 208 11.91 12.99 -2.33
N VAL A 209 11.54 13.07 -1.07
CA VAL A 209 11.22 14.33 -0.39
C VAL A 209 12.48 14.81 0.30
#